data_3ecbe98108d33b97804d9ecc05f23522
#
_entry.id   3ecbe98108d33b97804d9ecc05f23522
#
_cell.length_a   1.000
_cell.length_b   1.000
_cell.length_c   1.000
_cell.angle_alpha   90.00
_cell.angle_beta   90.00
_cell.angle_gamma   90.00
#
_symmetry.space_group_name_H-M   'P 1'
#
loop_
_entity.id
_entity.type
_entity.pdbx_description
1 polymer ?
#
loop_
_entity_poly.entity_id
_entity_poly.type
_entity_poly.pdbx_seq_one_letter_code
_entity_poly.pdbx_strand_id
1 'polypeptide(L)'
;MYQRNRLTDKTSLGSRKDKNTMKYDFTTVLDRKGKDSIAVEPFEADWIKWPGRVKEGFDIIPMWVADMNFPAVHTIPEAIIERTKHTTYGYFSPREEYFDAIIQWHKNRNGVEGLKPKHIGYENGVLGGVVSALNVLCSKGDSVLLHSPTYIGFTNSLTNNGYHIVHSPLVKDENNVYRMDFEDMEKKIMENHIHAAIFCSPHNPTGRVWEQWEIEKAMEIYKKHDVYVVSDEIWSDLLLNGHKHTPTQSVSEDAKQRTVALYAPSKTFNLAGLIGSYHIIYNDWLRERILKESSLSHYNSMNLLSMYALIGAYKPEGYEWVDELKEVLSGNVNYACDYIEKHFDGVNVSRPEGTYMLFLDCTEWCKKHGRTITELQAAGIEVGVIWQDGVAFHGPCHIRMNLALPLSRVKEAFDRLDKYVFNVLSAPRGHFNPQEG
;
A
#
# COMPACT_ATOMS: atom_id res chain seq x y z
N MET A 1 -37.16 -69.90 19.03
CA MET A 1 -37.90 -68.62 19.00
C MET A 1 -36.93 -67.53 18.67
N TYR A 2 -37.03 -67.01 17.45
CA TYR A 2 -36.17 -66.00 16.90
C TYR A 2 -36.62 -64.61 17.40
N GLN A 3 -35.70 -63.78 17.93
CA GLN A 3 -35.88 -62.34 18.00
C GLN A 3 -34.80 -61.64 17.19
N ARG A 4 -35.26 -60.87 16.21
CA ARG A 4 -34.45 -60.04 15.32
C ARG A 4 -34.08 -58.72 16.03
N ASN A 5 -32.80 -58.44 16.18
CA ASN A 5 -32.29 -57.11 16.51
C ASN A 5 -32.27 -56.25 15.26
N ARG A 6 -32.99 -55.11 15.27
CA ARG A 6 -32.87 -54.01 14.30
C ARG A 6 -31.71 -53.11 14.72
N LEU A 7 -30.70 -53.09 13.93
CA LEU A 7 -29.68 -52.03 13.93
C LEU A 7 -30.29 -50.77 13.35
N THR A 8 -30.39 -49.71 14.15
CA THR A 8 -30.71 -48.36 13.68
C THR A 8 -29.42 -47.65 13.31
N ASP A 9 -29.27 -47.45 12.04
CA ASP A 9 -28.20 -46.63 11.45
C ASP A 9 -28.42 -45.16 11.84
N LYS A 10 -27.54 -44.61 12.71
CA LYS A 10 -27.45 -43.18 12.99
C LYS A 10 -26.38 -42.59 12.09
N THR A 11 -26.78 -42.22 10.88
CA THR A 11 -26.00 -41.30 10.05
C THR A 11 -25.91 -39.96 10.76
N SER A 12 -24.72 -39.64 11.26
CA SER A 12 -24.36 -38.34 11.79
C SER A 12 -24.41 -37.32 10.62
N LEU A 13 -25.45 -36.48 10.61
CA LEU A 13 -25.42 -35.24 9.86
C LEU A 13 -24.31 -34.37 10.47
N GLY A 14 -23.17 -34.33 9.77
CA GLY A 14 -22.15 -33.31 10.00
C GLY A 14 -22.77 -31.96 9.77
N SER A 15 -22.84 -31.11 10.78
CA SER A 15 -23.25 -29.74 10.69
C SER A 15 -22.35 -29.04 9.66
N ARG A 16 -22.90 -28.66 8.49
CA ARG A 16 -22.30 -27.66 7.65
C ARG A 16 -22.19 -26.40 8.50
N LYS A 17 -20.97 -26.06 8.94
CA LYS A 17 -20.68 -24.72 9.45
C LYS A 17 -21.06 -23.76 8.33
N ASP A 18 -21.98 -22.87 8.61
CA ASP A 18 -22.31 -21.74 7.76
C ASP A 18 -21.00 -20.95 7.49
N LYS A 19 -20.55 -20.99 6.23
CA LYS A 19 -19.32 -20.34 5.75
C LYS A 19 -19.44 -18.82 5.61
N ASN A 20 -20.30 -18.13 6.37
CA ASN A 20 -20.66 -16.75 6.01
C ASN A 20 -20.81 -15.77 7.17
N THR A 21 -20.10 -15.94 8.28
CA THR A 21 -20.00 -14.87 9.30
C THR A 21 -18.53 -14.57 9.53
N MET A 22 -18.10 -13.37 9.08
CA MET A 22 -16.77 -12.84 9.42
C MET A 22 -16.64 -12.70 10.94
N LYS A 23 -15.49 -13.03 11.47
CA LYS A 23 -15.17 -12.92 12.90
C LYS A 23 -14.95 -11.48 13.32
N TYR A 24 -14.45 -10.65 12.39
CA TYR A 24 -14.09 -9.25 12.63
C TYR A 24 -15.09 -8.28 11.98
N ASP A 25 -15.17 -7.09 12.54
CA ASP A 25 -16.09 -6.05 12.05
C ASP A 25 -15.42 -5.20 10.96
N PHE A 26 -15.91 -5.39 9.73
CA PHE A 26 -15.56 -4.56 8.57
C PHE A 26 -16.79 -3.81 8.01
N THR A 27 -17.85 -3.72 8.78
CA THR A 27 -19.13 -3.14 8.36
C THR A 27 -19.49 -1.86 9.08
N THR A 28 -19.00 -1.65 10.30
CA THR A 28 -19.25 -0.46 11.07
C THR A 28 -18.54 0.75 10.45
N VAL A 29 -19.31 1.82 10.21
CA VAL A 29 -18.77 3.12 9.79
C VAL A 29 -18.22 3.83 11.01
N LEU A 30 -16.90 3.94 11.10
CA LEU A 30 -16.24 4.63 12.22
C LEU A 30 -16.35 6.14 12.07
N ASP A 31 -16.81 6.81 13.12
CA ASP A 31 -16.67 8.27 13.23
C ASP A 31 -15.22 8.62 13.60
N ARG A 32 -14.54 9.28 12.68
CA ARG A 32 -13.13 9.69 12.81
C ARG A 32 -12.97 11.18 13.11
N LYS A 33 -14.07 11.92 13.25
CA LYS A 33 -14.06 13.34 13.58
C LYS A 33 -13.61 13.57 15.02
N GLY A 34 -12.70 14.50 15.24
CA GLY A 34 -12.12 14.76 16.57
C GLY A 34 -11.29 13.60 17.11
N LYS A 35 -10.70 12.79 16.21
CA LYS A 35 -9.82 11.67 16.54
C LYS A 35 -8.45 11.78 15.86
N ASP A 36 -7.99 13.01 15.63
CA ASP A 36 -6.69 13.33 15.01
C ASP A 36 -6.53 12.73 13.61
N SER A 37 -7.63 12.56 12.88
CA SER A 37 -7.65 11.90 11.57
C SER A 37 -7.38 12.87 10.44
N ILE A 38 -6.19 12.80 9.85
CA ILE A 38 -5.84 13.58 8.65
C ILE A 38 -6.79 13.31 7.47
N ALA A 39 -7.47 12.17 7.45
CA ALA A 39 -8.40 11.83 6.38
C ALA A 39 -9.67 12.69 6.38
N VAL A 40 -10.03 13.28 7.51
CA VAL A 40 -11.30 14.03 7.72
C VAL A 40 -11.06 15.48 8.16
N GLU A 41 -10.21 15.68 9.16
CA GLU A 41 -10.06 17.00 9.84
C GLU A 41 -9.52 18.15 8.97
N PRO A 42 -8.60 17.93 8.00
CA PRO A 42 -8.11 19.03 7.16
C PRO A 42 -9.18 19.74 6.35
N PHE A 43 -10.29 19.09 6.06
CA PHE A 43 -11.43 19.70 5.36
C PHE A 43 -12.21 20.67 6.23
N GLU A 44 -12.17 20.50 7.55
CA GLU A 44 -12.80 21.39 8.52
C GLU A 44 -11.89 22.55 8.90
N ALA A 45 -10.58 22.35 8.88
CA ALA A 45 -9.57 23.29 9.35
C ALA A 45 -8.83 24.08 8.25
N ASP A 46 -9.19 23.88 6.97
CA ASP A 46 -8.55 24.53 5.79
C ASP A 46 -7.00 24.34 5.71
N TRP A 47 -6.47 23.28 6.31
CA TRP A 47 -5.02 23.03 6.33
C TRP A 47 -4.45 22.66 4.95
N ILE A 48 -5.30 22.12 4.09
CA ILE A 48 -4.96 21.76 2.71
C ILE A 48 -5.84 22.60 1.79
N LYS A 49 -5.22 23.24 0.79
CA LYS A 49 -5.99 23.97 -0.23
C LYS A 49 -6.57 22.95 -1.22
N TRP A 50 -7.84 22.68 -1.07
CA TRP A 50 -8.62 21.84 -1.97
C TRP A 50 -9.25 22.67 -3.09
N PRO A 51 -9.44 22.10 -4.31
CA PRO A 51 -10.05 22.82 -5.43
C PRO A 51 -11.56 23.06 -5.27
N GLY A 52 -12.19 22.50 -4.23
CA GLY A 52 -13.61 22.63 -3.94
C GLY A 52 -13.91 22.53 -2.45
N ARG A 53 -15.19 22.69 -2.09
CA ARG A 53 -15.70 22.50 -0.73
C ARG A 53 -16.92 21.60 -0.73
N VAL A 54 -17.07 20.78 0.32
CA VAL A 54 -18.24 19.90 0.49
C VAL A 54 -19.50 20.76 0.61
N LYS A 55 -20.51 20.47 -0.19
CA LYS A 55 -21.79 21.15 -0.17
C LYS A 55 -22.64 20.66 0.99
N GLU A 56 -23.56 21.55 1.45
CA GLU A 56 -24.56 21.19 2.45
C GLU A 56 -25.37 19.95 2.01
N GLY A 57 -25.62 19.04 2.95
CA GLY A 57 -26.32 17.78 2.70
C GLY A 57 -25.42 16.59 2.39
N PHE A 58 -24.10 16.80 2.24
CA PHE A 58 -23.12 15.70 2.07
C PHE A 58 -22.18 15.64 3.25
N ASP A 59 -21.90 14.43 3.73
CA ASP A 59 -20.81 14.15 4.66
C ASP A 59 -19.57 13.68 3.89
N ILE A 60 -18.41 13.71 4.54
CA ILE A 60 -17.13 13.31 3.95
C ILE A 60 -17.02 11.79 3.88
N ILE A 61 -16.69 11.27 2.69
CA ILE A 61 -16.23 9.91 2.45
C ILE A 61 -14.74 9.98 2.10
N PRO A 62 -13.84 9.70 3.06
CA PRO A 62 -12.40 9.89 2.84
C PRO A 62 -11.80 8.73 2.05
N MET A 63 -11.50 8.96 0.79
CA MET A 63 -10.90 7.98 -0.13
C MET A 63 -9.53 8.44 -0.66
N TRP A 64 -8.80 9.30 0.05
CA TRP A 64 -7.55 9.90 -0.42
C TRP A 64 -6.29 9.42 0.32
N VAL A 65 -6.34 9.35 1.65
CA VAL A 65 -5.21 8.88 2.47
C VAL A 65 -5.09 7.37 2.40
N ALA A 66 -3.88 6.86 2.40
CA ALA A 66 -3.61 5.43 2.47
C ALA A 66 -3.69 4.90 3.91
N ASP A 67 -4.86 5.04 4.52
CA ASP A 67 -5.23 4.46 5.82
C ASP A 67 -6.60 3.76 5.72
N MET A 68 -7.01 3.04 6.75
CA MET A 68 -8.24 2.27 6.73
C MET A 68 -9.32 2.85 7.65
N ASN A 69 -10.58 2.61 7.29
CA ASN A 69 -11.75 2.96 8.09
C ASN A 69 -12.35 1.72 8.76
N PHE A 70 -11.50 0.79 9.24
CA PHE A 70 -11.88 -0.41 9.96
C PHE A 70 -11.26 -0.43 11.36
N PRO A 71 -11.93 -1.04 12.36
CA PRO A 71 -11.34 -1.31 13.66
C PRO A 71 -10.08 -2.17 13.51
N ALA A 72 -9.02 -1.83 14.23
CA ALA A 72 -7.84 -2.68 14.31
C ALA A 72 -8.15 -3.99 15.05
N VAL A 73 -7.38 -5.05 14.77
CA VAL A 73 -7.46 -6.29 15.54
C VAL A 73 -7.19 -6.02 17.03
N HIS A 74 -8.01 -6.58 17.91
CA HIS A 74 -8.00 -6.28 19.35
C HIS A 74 -6.67 -6.56 20.06
N THR A 75 -5.87 -7.49 19.56
CA THR A 75 -4.55 -7.81 20.11
C THR A 75 -3.54 -6.67 20.04
N ILE A 76 -3.75 -5.70 19.14
CA ILE A 76 -2.90 -4.51 19.05
C ILE A 76 -3.11 -3.57 20.24
N PRO A 77 -4.33 -3.02 20.48
CA PRO A 77 -4.56 -2.17 21.63
C PRO A 77 -4.33 -2.91 22.96
N GLU A 78 -4.62 -4.19 23.06
CA GLU A 78 -4.32 -4.99 24.25
C GLU A 78 -2.82 -5.03 24.58
N ALA A 79 -1.96 -5.26 23.59
CA ALA A 79 -0.52 -5.25 23.78
C ALA A 79 0.02 -3.88 24.22
N ILE A 80 -0.51 -2.79 23.63
CA ILE A 80 -0.14 -1.42 24.01
C ILE A 80 -0.61 -1.11 25.43
N ILE A 81 -1.87 -1.38 25.77
CA ILE A 81 -2.46 -1.14 27.09
C ILE A 81 -1.69 -1.91 28.15
N GLU A 82 -1.39 -3.20 27.91
CA GLU A 82 -0.63 -4.02 28.86
C GLU A 82 0.76 -3.39 29.13
N ARG A 83 1.44 -2.93 28.08
CA ARG A 83 2.75 -2.26 28.24
C ARG A 83 2.64 -0.95 29.03
N THR A 84 1.58 -0.17 28.83
CA THR A 84 1.39 1.13 29.49
C THR A 84 1.04 1.01 30.97
N LYS A 85 0.64 -0.15 31.47
CA LYS A 85 0.49 -0.40 32.93
C LYS A 85 1.82 -0.25 33.67
N HIS A 86 2.95 -0.48 33.01
CA HIS A 86 4.25 -0.13 33.52
C HIS A 86 4.60 1.32 33.16
N THR A 87 4.63 2.19 34.14
CA THR A 87 4.60 3.65 33.96
C THR A 87 5.95 4.29 33.60
N THR A 88 7.01 3.51 33.32
CA THR A 88 8.30 4.04 32.88
C THR A 88 8.51 3.81 31.38
N TYR A 89 9.02 4.83 30.69
CA TYR A 89 9.26 4.85 29.24
C TYR A 89 10.71 5.21 28.93
N GLY A 90 11.66 4.71 29.78
CA GLY A 90 13.09 4.94 29.62
C GLY A 90 13.70 4.17 28.46
N TYR A 91 15.01 4.25 28.33
CA TYR A 91 15.75 3.49 27.31
C TYR A 91 15.47 1.99 27.43
N PHE A 92 15.38 1.30 26.28
CA PHE A 92 15.08 -0.12 26.21
C PHE A 92 15.85 -0.78 25.06
N SER A 93 15.93 -2.11 25.12
CA SER A 93 16.40 -2.92 24.02
C SER A 93 15.21 -3.65 23.38
N PRO A 94 15.19 -3.85 22.06
CA PRO A 94 14.17 -4.68 21.42
C PRO A 94 14.10 -6.08 22.05
N ARG A 95 12.89 -6.57 22.24
CA ARG A 95 12.64 -7.90 22.84
C ARG A 95 12.83 -8.99 21.79
N GLU A 96 13.19 -10.19 22.24
CA GLU A 96 13.28 -11.37 21.37
C GLU A 96 11.96 -11.64 20.63
N GLU A 97 10.83 -11.49 21.33
CA GLU A 97 9.49 -11.65 20.77
C GLU A 97 9.20 -10.74 19.56
N TYR A 98 9.84 -9.57 19.48
CA TYR A 98 9.72 -8.69 18.32
C TYR A 98 10.33 -9.31 17.07
N PHE A 99 11.53 -9.86 17.20
CA PHE A 99 12.21 -10.51 16.07
C PHE A 99 11.53 -11.81 15.69
N ASP A 100 11.10 -12.60 16.68
CA ASP A 100 10.39 -13.86 16.47
C ASP A 100 9.06 -13.61 15.74
N ALA A 101 8.30 -12.59 16.12
CA ALA A 101 7.07 -12.20 15.46
C ALA A 101 7.30 -11.88 13.97
N ILE A 102 8.34 -11.11 13.62
CA ILE A 102 8.71 -10.80 12.26
C ILE A 102 9.15 -12.07 11.49
N ILE A 103 10.01 -12.89 12.09
CA ILE A 103 10.50 -14.11 11.45
C ILE A 103 9.34 -15.07 11.14
N GLN A 104 8.43 -15.29 12.10
CA GLN A 104 7.27 -16.15 11.88
C GLN A 104 6.29 -15.56 10.87
N TRP A 105 6.11 -14.22 10.86
CA TRP A 105 5.27 -13.56 9.88
C TRP A 105 5.76 -13.82 8.46
N HIS A 106 7.04 -13.56 8.19
CA HIS A 106 7.64 -13.78 6.87
C HIS A 106 7.66 -15.26 6.46
N LYS A 107 7.92 -16.16 7.41
CA LYS A 107 7.84 -17.60 7.15
C LYS A 107 6.43 -18.02 6.73
N ASN A 108 5.42 -17.62 7.48
CA ASN A 108 4.04 -18.09 7.28
C ASN A 108 3.35 -17.38 6.10
N ARG A 109 3.63 -16.08 5.88
CA ARG A 109 3.00 -15.30 4.80
C ARG A 109 3.74 -15.41 3.47
N ASN A 110 5.04 -15.37 3.50
CA ASN A 110 5.88 -15.25 2.31
C ASN A 110 6.78 -16.47 2.06
N GLY A 111 6.72 -17.51 2.89
CA GLY A 111 7.53 -18.72 2.75
C GLY A 111 9.04 -18.47 2.95
N VAL A 112 9.42 -17.37 3.62
CA VAL A 112 10.82 -17.02 3.84
C VAL A 112 11.44 -17.92 4.90
N GLU A 113 12.47 -18.67 4.53
CA GLU A 113 13.22 -19.52 5.45
C GLU A 113 14.60 -18.93 5.76
N GLY A 114 15.13 -19.25 6.94
CA GLY A 114 16.47 -18.84 7.35
C GLY A 114 16.64 -17.37 7.72
N LEU A 115 15.57 -16.62 7.87
CA LEU A 115 15.60 -15.26 8.42
C LEU A 115 16.06 -15.32 9.88
N LYS A 116 16.98 -14.44 10.28
CA LYS A 116 17.56 -14.37 11.63
C LYS A 116 17.41 -12.96 12.20
N PRO A 117 17.39 -12.79 13.55
CA PRO A 117 17.32 -11.47 14.17
C PRO A 117 18.35 -10.47 13.64
N LYS A 118 19.58 -10.93 13.35
CA LYS A 118 20.65 -10.07 12.81
C LYS A 118 20.33 -9.43 11.45
N HIS A 119 19.42 -10.03 10.65
CA HIS A 119 19.04 -9.50 9.35
C HIS A 119 17.98 -8.40 9.44
N ILE A 120 17.37 -8.22 10.61
CA ILE A 120 16.26 -7.32 10.87
C ILE A 120 16.75 -6.08 11.61
N GLY A 121 16.45 -4.90 11.08
CA GLY A 121 16.73 -3.64 11.73
C GLY A 121 15.52 -2.73 11.71
N TYR A 122 15.33 -1.95 12.79
CA TYR A 122 14.24 -0.97 12.85
C TYR A 122 14.50 0.20 11.91
N GLU A 123 13.41 0.67 11.28
CA GLU A 123 13.41 1.89 10.49
C GLU A 123 12.30 2.84 10.94
N ASN A 124 12.60 4.13 10.93
CA ASN A 124 11.66 5.17 11.31
C ASN A 124 10.73 5.53 10.15
N GLY A 125 9.83 4.61 9.83
CA GLY A 125 9.01 4.61 8.63
C GLY A 125 9.77 4.05 7.42
N VAL A 126 9.03 3.50 6.44
CA VAL A 126 9.64 2.94 5.21
C VAL A 126 10.39 4.01 4.43
N LEU A 127 9.88 5.25 4.35
CA LEU A 127 10.59 6.35 3.69
C LEU A 127 11.89 6.72 4.42
N GLY A 128 11.92 6.61 5.75
CA GLY A 128 13.16 6.72 6.53
C GLY A 128 14.17 5.65 6.12
N GLY A 129 13.72 4.39 6.00
CA GLY A 129 14.54 3.28 5.52
C GLY A 129 15.05 3.46 4.09
N VAL A 130 14.23 4.00 3.18
CA VAL A 130 14.66 4.36 1.82
C VAL A 130 15.82 5.36 1.86
N VAL A 131 15.69 6.43 2.65
CA VAL A 131 16.75 7.45 2.76
C VAL A 131 18.00 6.88 3.45
N SER A 132 17.85 6.07 4.51
CA SER A 132 18.98 5.39 5.17
C SER A 132 19.79 4.53 4.19
N ALA A 133 19.10 3.76 3.34
CA ALA A 133 19.74 2.93 2.32
C ALA A 133 20.45 3.79 1.27
N LEU A 134 19.77 4.82 0.74
CA LEU A 134 20.34 5.68 -0.30
C LEU A 134 21.55 6.50 0.19
N ASN A 135 21.57 6.93 1.44
CA ASN A 135 22.75 7.62 2.02
C ASN A 135 24.00 6.72 2.06
N VAL A 136 23.84 5.40 2.01
CA VAL A 136 24.94 4.42 1.94
C VAL A 136 25.30 4.07 0.50
N LEU A 137 24.28 4.01 -0.38
CA LEU A 137 24.42 3.52 -1.75
C LEU A 137 24.77 4.64 -2.75
N CYS A 138 24.42 5.89 -2.45
CA CYS A 138 24.53 7.01 -3.37
C CYS A 138 25.15 8.23 -2.70
N SER A 139 25.78 9.09 -3.51
CA SER A 139 26.17 10.45 -3.13
C SER A 139 25.05 11.43 -3.47
N LYS A 140 25.00 12.57 -2.77
CA LYS A 140 24.07 13.65 -3.16
C LYS A 140 24.38 14.11 -4.58
N GLY A 141 23.34 14.25 -5.41
CA GLY A 141 23.46 14.52 -6.84
C GLY A 141 23.42 13.26 -7.71
N ASP A 142 23.54 12.06 -7.15
CA ASP A 142 23.38 10.83 -7.93
C ASP A 142 21.92 10.63 -8.36
N SER A 143 21.77 9.90 -9.46
CA SER A 143 20.47 9.54 -10.03
C SER A 143 19.96 8.21 -9.45
N VAL A 144 18.67 8.17 -9.11
CA VAL A 144 17.98 6.97 -8.60
C VAL A 144 16.84 6.62 -9.55
N LEU A 145 16.73 5.34 -9.92
CA LEU A 145 15.67 4.84 -10.79
C LEU A 145 14.36 4.63 -10.02
N LEU A 146 13.25 5.10 -10.62
CA LEU A 146 11.87 4.82 -10.20
C LEU A 146 11.04 4.37 -11.40
N HIS A 147 10.08 3.45 -11.16
CA HIS A 147 9.02 3.19 -12.12
C HIS A 147 7.86 4.18 -11.94
N SER A 148 7.37 4.79 -13.02
CA SER A 148 6.22 5.71 -12.97
C SER A 148 4.99 5.14 -13.71
N PRO A 149 3.75 5.42 -13.23
CA PRO A 149 3.44 6.26 -12.08
C PRO A 149 4.09 5.74 -10.81
N THR A 150 4.33 6.62 -9.81
CA THR A 150 5.08 6.25 -8.61
C THR A 150 4.48 6.91 -7.36
N TYR A 151 4.84 6.38 -6.18
CA TYR A 151 4.40 6.95 -4.93
C TYR A 151 5.07 8.30 -4.66
N ILE A 152 4.25 9.33 -4.36
CA ILE A 152 4.70 10.70 -4.07
C ILE A 152 5.75 10.77 -2.95
N GLY A 153 5.68 9.86 -1.98
CA GLY A 153 6.67 9.79 -0.89
C GLY A 153 8.08 9.50 -1.39
N PHE A 154 8.26 8.72 -2.46
CA PHE A 154 9.58 8.47 -3.04
C PHE A 154 10.13 9.72 -3.71
N THR A 155 9.33 10.38 -4.57
CA THR A 155 9.78 11.59 -5.27
C THR A 155 10.14 12.70 -4.30
N ASN A 156 9.32 12.94 -3.28
CA ASN A 156 9.60 13.92 -2.24
C ASN A 156 10.85 13.57 -1.44
N SER A 157 11.00 12.29 -1.03
CA SER A 157 12.17 11.85 -0.27
C SER A 157 13.46 12.00 -1.07
N LEU A 158 13.46 11.65 -2.35
CA LEU A 158 14.62 11.80 -3.22
C LEU A 158 14.99 13.28 -3.42
N THR A 159 14.02 14.10 -3.83
CA THR A 159 14.23 15.53 -4.09
C THR A 159 14.72 16.27 -2.84
N ASN A 160 14.05 16.04 -1.69
CA ASN A 160 14.40 16.71 -0.45
C ASN A 160 15.77 16.29 0.10
N ASN A 161 16.26 15.11 -0.29
CA ASN A 161 17.58 14.62 0.09
C ASN A 161 18.66 14.87 -0.97
N GLY A 162 18.33 15.57 -2.06
CA GLY A 162 19.30 16.00 -3.08
C GLY A 162 19.71 14.91 -4.05
N TYR A 163 18.84 13.94 -4.32
CA TYR A 163 19.01 12.93 -5.37
C TYR A 163 18.23 13.33 -6.63
N HIS A 164 18.75 12.96 -7.79
CA HIS A 164 18.03 13.09 -9.06
C HIS A 164 17.16 11.87 -9.30
N ILE A 165 16.01 12.10 -9.93
CA ILE A 165 15.04 11.04 -10.22
C ILE A 165 15.11 10.71 -11.70
N VAL A 166 15.26 9.44 -12.02
CA VAL A 166 15.13 8.91 -13.37
C VAL A 166 13.92 7.99 -13.42
N HIS A 167 12.90 8.36 -14.20
CA HIS A 167 11.69 7.58 -14.36
C HIS A 167 11.82 6.58 -15.50
N SER A 168 11.47 5.30 -15.23
CA SER A 168 11.17 4.30 -16.24
C SER A 168 9.65 4.07 -16.24
N PRO A 169 8.92 4.62 -17.24
CA PRO A 169 7.47 4.50 -17.27
C PRO A 169 7.01 3.05 -17.42
N LEU A 170 6.00 2.69 -16.64
CA LEU A 170 5.28 1.44 -16.85
C LEU A 170 4.45 1.54 -18.13
N VAL A 171 4.32 0.42 -18.83
CA VAL A 171 3.47 0.27 -20.01
C VAL A 171 2.27 -0.61 -19.68
N LYS A 172 1.17 -0.47 -20.41
CA LYS A 172 0.03 -1.38 -20.28
C LYS A 172 0.06 -2.41 -21.39
N ASP A 173 -0.13 -3.68 -21.03
CA ASP A 173 -0.28 -4.76 -21.99
C ASP A 173 -1.70 -4.78 -22.60
N GLU A 174 -1.96 -5.74 -23.51
CA GLU A 174 -3.26 -5.90 -24.18
C GLU A 174 -4.42 -6.19 -23.22
N ASN A 175 -4.13 -6.63 -22.00
CA ASN A 175 -5.11 -6.89 -20.95
C ASN A 175 -5.26 -5.72 -19.98
N ASN A 176 -4.72 -4.53 -20.32
CA ASN A 176 -4.72 -3.33 -19.48
C ASN A 176 -4.00 -3.53 -18.14
N VAL A 177 -2.98 -4.42 -18.09
CA VAL A 177 -2.14 -4.68 -16.93
C VAL A 177 -0.85 -3.89 -17.04
N TYR A 178 -0.47 -3.20 -15.97
CA TYR A 178 0.80 -2.46 -15.93
C TYR A 178 1.99 -3.43 -15.93
N ARG A 179 2.97 -3.17 -16.79
CA ARG A 179 4.20 -3.94 -16.96
C ARG A 179 5.43 -3.03 -16.90
N MET A 180 6.56 -3.56 -16.43
CA MET A 180 7.84 -2.87 -16.56
C MET A 180 8.29 -2.88 -18.01
N ASP A 181 8.75 -1.73 -18.53
CA ASP A 181 9.47 -1.65 -19.80
C ASP A 181 10.96 -1.93 -19.51
N PHE A 182 11.36 -3.18 -19.67
CA PHE A 182 12.72 -3.62 -19.36
C PHE A 182 13.78 -3.02 -20.26
N GLU A 183 13.44 -2.70 -21.53
CA GLU A 183 14.37 -2.08 -22.47
C GLU A 183 14.61 -0.61 -22.07
N ASP A 184 13.54 0.13 -21.77
CA ASP A 184 13.65 1.51 -21.29
C ASP A 184 14.38 1.58 -19.93
N MET A 185 14.08 0.64 -19.03
CA MET A 185 14.72 0.53 -17.73
C MET A 185 16.23 0.33 -17.87
N GLU A 186 16.68 -0.65 -18.68
CA GLU A 186 18.10 -0.93 -18.89
C GLU A 186 18.82 0.23 -19.57
N LYS A 187 18.21 0.83 -20.59
CA LYS A 187 18.74 2.00 -21.27
C LYS A 187 18.97 3.17 -20.30
N LYS A 188 18.00 3.47 -19.45
CA LYS A 188 18.08 4.55 -18.46
C LYS A 188 19.12 4.31 -17.39
N ILE A 189 19.29 3.06 -16.96
CA ILE A 189 20.37 2.68 -16.03
C ILE A 189 21.73 3.01 -16.62
N MET A 190 21.98 2.66 -17.89
CA MET A 190 23.26 2.92 -18.56
C MET A 190 23.48 4.42 -18.81
N GLU A 191 22.48 5.12 -19.37
CA GLU A 191 22.60 6.52 -19.76
C GLU A 191 22.80 7.46 -18.58
N ASN A 192 22.24 7.11 -17.39
CA ASN A 192 22.27 7.95 -16.20
C ASN A 192 23.21 7.39 -15.10
N HIS A 193 24.00 6.37 -15.40
CA HIS A 193 24.93 5.75 -14.44
C HIS A 193 24.27 5.41 -13.11
N ILE A 194 23.12 4.75 -13.15
CA ILE A 194 22.32 4.42 -11.96
C ILE A 194 23.03 3.37 -11.11
N HIS A 195 23.17 3.64 -9.81
CA HIS A 195 23.71 2.71 -8.81
C HIS A 195 22.68 2.20 -7.82
N ALA A 196 21.51 2.87 -7.73
CA ALA A 196 20.42 2.44 -6.88
C ALA A 196 19.06 2.63 -7.56
N ALA A 197 18.13 1.73 -7.29
CA ALA A 197 16.75 1.79 -7.73
C ALA A 197 15.81 1.60 -6.54
N ILE A 198 14.65 2.28 -6.55
CA ILE A 198 13.55 1.99 -5.64
C ILE A 198 12.56 1.10 -6.39
N PHE A 199 12.25 -0.05 -5.81
CA PHE A 199 11.35 -1.05 -6.35
C PHE A 199 10.15 -1.23 -5.42
N CYS A 200 8.95 -0.82 -5.86
CA CYS A 200 7.72 -0.91 -5.06
C CYS A 200 6.96 -2.21 -5.41
N SER A 201 6.79 -3.10 -4.44
CA SER A 201 6.21 -4.44 -4.64
C SER A 201 5.37 -4.90 -3.43
N PRO A 202 4.05 -4.97 -3.51
CA PRO A 202 3.12 -4.52 -4.56
C PRO A 202 3.21 -3.02 -4.85
N HIS A 203 2.88 -2.65 -6.09
CA HIS A 203 3.13 -1.31 -6.62
C HIS A 203 2.02 -0.30 -6.26
N ASN A 204 2.38 0.82 -5.67
CA ASN A 204 1.51 1.97 -5.44
C ASN A 204 1.92 3.13 -6.39
N PRO A 205 1.00 3.66 -7.22
CA PRO A 205 -0.45 3.65 -7.04
C PRO A 205 -1.23 2.57 -7.83
N THR A 206 -0.59 1.81 -8.71
CA THR A 206 -1.30 0.96 -9.69
C THR A 206 -1.94 -0.30 -9.09
N GLY A 207 -1.53 -0.74 -7.91
CA GLY A 207 -1.96 -1.98 -7.30
C GLY A 207 -1.42 -3.25 -7.98
N ARG A 208 -0.40 -3.11 -8.84
CA ARG A 208 0.23 -4.26 -9.51
C ARG A 208 0.97 -5.13 -8.51
N VAL A 209 0.76 -6.44 -8.57
CA VAL A 209 1.55 -7.47 -7.89
C VAL A 209 2.46 -8.11 -8.93
N TRP A 210 3.76 -7.83 -8.86
CA TRP A 210 4.70 -8.31 -9.86
C TRP A 210 4.76 -9.84 -9.85
N GLU A 211 4.69 -10.44 -11.04
CA GLU A 211 4.89 -11.87 -11.21
C GLU A 211 6.37 -12.21 -10.98
N GLN A 212 6.65 -13.43 -10.54
CA GLN A 212 8.01 -13.86 -10.23
C GLN A 212 8.99 -13.60 -11.37
N TRP A 213 8.61 -13.92 -12.61
CA TRP A 213 9.45 -13.71 -13.80
C TRP A 213 9.77 -12.23 -14.07
N GLU A 214 8.85 -11.30 -13.72
CA GLU A 214 9.08 -9.86 -13.86
C GLU A 214 10.14 -9.39 -12.86
N ILE A 215 10.06 -9.88 -11.63
CA ILE A 215 11.05 -9.57 -10.58
C ILE A 215 12.41 -10.19 -10.96
N GLU A 216 12.44 -11.45 -11.41
CA GLU A 216 13.66 -12.12 -11.89
C GLU A 216 14.33 -11.32 -12.98
N LYS A 217 13.58 -10.91 -14.01
CA LYS A 217 14.11 -10.13 -15.13
C LYS A 217 14.62 -8.74 -14.71
N ALA A 218 13.90 -8.04 -13.83
CA ALA A 218 14.38 -6.78 -13.28
C ALA A 218 15.68 -6.95 -12.48
N MET A 219 15.75 -8.00 -11.63
CA MET A 219 16.95 -8.28 -10.84
C MET A 219 18.15 -8.72 -11.68
N GLU A 220 17.93 -9.40 -12.82
CA GLU A 220 19.00 -9.70 -13.78
C GLU A 220 19.61 -8.42 -14.40
N ILE A 221 18.77 -7.44 -14.75
CA ILE A 221 19.23 -6.14 -15.26
C ILE A 221 19.99 -5.39 -14.17
N TYR A 222 19.46 -5.31 -12.94
CA TYR A 222 20.15 -4.70 -11.82
C TYR A 222 21.50 -5.36 -11.52
N LYS A 223 21.56 -6.68 -11.57
CA LYS A 223 22.81 -7.44 -11.44
C LYS A 223 23.82 -7.09 -12.52
N LYS A 224 23.39 -7.08 -13.78
CA LYS A 224 24.22 -6.80 -14.95
C LYS A 224 24.93 -5.44 -14.87
N HIS A 225 24.27 -4.45 -14.28
CA HIS A 225 24.76 -3.08 -14.18
C HIS A 225 25.19 -2.67 -12.76
N ASP A 226 25.31 -3.63 -11.84
CA ASP A 226 25.70 -3.42 -10.44
C ASP A 226 24.85 -2.39 -9.70
N VAL A 227 23.52 -2.45 -9.90
CA VAL A 227 22.53 -1.59 -9.25
C VAL A 227 22.02 -2.25 -7.98
N TYR A 228 22.10 -1.56 -6.85
CA TYR A 228 21.45 -1.98 -5.61
C TYR A 228 19.96 -1.64 -5.63
N VAL A 229 19.14 -2.43 -4.92
CA VAL A 229 17.69 -2.28 -4.92
C VAL A 229 17.18 -1.97 -3.51
N VAL A 230 16.44 -0.88 -3.37
CA VAL A 230 15.65 -0.61 -2.19
C VAL A 230 14.22 -1.02 -2.48
N SER A 231 13.82 -2.19 -1.98
CA SER A 231 12.50 -2.76 -2.23
C SER A 231 11.52 -2.34 -1.15
N ASP A 232 10.55 -1.50 -1.50
CA ASP A 232 9.43 -1.17 -0.63
C ASP A 232 8.34 -2.24 -0.76
N GLU A 233 8.25 -3.10 0.24
CA GLU A 233 7.30 -4.21 0.31
C GLU A 233 6.22 -4.00 1.38
N ILE A 234 5.94 -2.74 1.72
CA ILE A 234 4.97 -2.37 2.77
C ILE A 234 3.53 -2.87 2.50
N TRP A 235 3.22 -3.20 1.23
CA TRP A 235 1.92 -3.69 0.80
C TRP A 235 1.85 -5.22 0.65
N SER A 236 2.91 -5.94 1.00
CA SER A 236 3.08 -7.38 0.73
C SER A 236 1.99 -8.30 1.32
N ASP A 237 1.28 -7.85 2.35
CA ASP A 237 0.19 -8.62 2.97
C ASP A 237 -1.19 -8.37 2.32
N LEU A 238 -1.34 -7.26 1.58
CA LEU A 238 -2.62 -6.80 1.04
C LEU A 238 -2.77 -7.20 -0.43
N LEU A 239 -3.01 -8.48 -0.63
CA LEU A 239 -3.12 -9.14 -1.93
C LEU A 239 -4.59 -9.50 -2.18
N LEU A 240 -5.07 -9.21 -3.37
CA LEU A 240 -6.46 -9.31 -3.75
C LEU A 240 -6.70 -10.51 -4.67
N ASN A 241 -7.91 -11.05 -4.66
CA ASN A 241 -8.38 -12.05 -5.63
C ASN A 241 -7.45 -13.27 -5.78
N GLY A 242 -6.75 -13.67 -4.71
CA GLY A 242 -5.88 -14.84 -4.70
C GLY A 242 -4.47 -14.63 -5.26
N HIS A 243 -4.10 -13.40 -5.61
CA HIS A 243 -2.71 -13.07 -5.97
C HIS A 243 -1.76 -13.34 -4.81
N LYS A 244 -0.48 -13.60 -5.13
CA LYS A 244 0.56 -13.91 -4.15
C LYS A 244 1.74 -12.97 -4.32
N HIS A 245 2.27 -12.51 -3.20
CA HIS A 245 3.51 -11.73 -3.18
C HIS A 245 4.72 -12.64 -3.33
N THR A 246 5.68 -12.20 -4.14
CA THR A 246 7.01 -12.79 -4.22
C THR A 246 8.00 -11.77 -3.66
N PRO A 247 8.62 -12.02 -2.49
CA PRO A 247 9.65 -11.14 -1.96
C PRO A 247 10.79 -10.95 -2.96
N THR A 248 11.20 -9.72 -3.21
CA THR A 248 12.26 -9.40 -4.17
C THR A 248 13.55 -10.16 -3.87
N GLN A 249 13.86 -10.35 -2.59
CA GLN A 249 15.04 -11.08 -2.12
C GLN A 249 14.98 -12.60 -2.35
N SER A 250 13.81 -13.16 -2.72
CA SER A 250 13.64 -14.61 -2.84
C SER A 250 13.94 -15.17 -4.22
N VAL A 251 14.04 -14.32 -5.26
CA VAL A 251 14.14 -14.77 -6.65
C VAL A 251 15.53 -15.27 -7.06
N SER A 252 16.59 -14.86 -6.35
CA SER A 252 17.95 -15.39 -6.56
C SER A 252 18.87 -15.04 -5.38
N GLU A 253 20.01 -15.72 -5.26
CA GLU A 253 21.02 -15.38 -4.24
C GLU A 253 21.60 -13.97 -4.47
N ASP A 254 21.78 -13.55 -5.71
CA ASP A 254 22.23 -12.21 -6.05
C ASP A 254 21.18 -11.16 -5.62
N ALA A 255 19.90 -11.38 -5.91
CA ALA A 255 18.80 -10.51 -5.46
C ALA A 255 18.80 -10.39 -3.95
N LYS A 256 18.99 -11.48 -3.23
CA LYS A 256 19.08 -11.50 -1.77
C LYS A 256 20.20 -10.63 -1.22
N GLN A 257 21.38 -10.61 -1.91
CA GLN A 257 22.55 -9.87 -1.45
C GLN A 257 22.53 -8.39 -1.84
N ARG A 258 21.87 -8.00 -2.95
CA ARG A 258 21.84 -6.62 -3.42
C ARG A 258 20.59 -5.82 -2.99
N THR A 259 19.66 -6.43 -2.25
CA THR A 259 18.39 -5.78 -1.90
C THR A 259 18.33 -5.40 -0.42
N VAL A 260 17.94 -4.15 -0.16
CA VAL A 260 17.39 -3.66 1.10
C VAL A 260 15.88 -3.76 1.02
N ALA A 261 15.27 -4.74 1.66
CA ALA A 261 13.81 -4.88 1.67
C ALA A 261 13.21 -4.19 2.90
N LEU A 262 12.18 -3.39 2.69
CA LEU A 262 11.52 -2.57 3.70
C LEU A 262 10.08 -3.02 3.90
N TYR A 263 9.70 -3.23 5.16
CA TYR A 263 8.40 -3.72 5.57
C TYR A 263 7.84 -2.91 6.74
N ALA A 264 6.54 -2.92 6.91
CA ALA A 264 5.90 -2.35 8.09
C ALA A 264 4.49 -2.92 8.29
N PRO A 265 3.99 -3.03 9.53
CA PRO A 265 2.60 -3.36 9.81
C PRO A 265 1.64 -2.20 9.52
N SER A 266 2.15 -1.02 9.17
CA SER A 266 1.38 0.22 9.09
C SER A 266 0.28 0.20 8.03
N LYS A 267 0.48 -0.46 6.89
CA LYS A 267 -0.55 -0.60 5.85
C LYS A 267 -1.46 -1.79 6.11
N THR A 268 -0.90 -2.89 6.56
CA THR A 268 -1.63 -4.13 6.84
C THR A 268 -2.62 -3.95 8.01
N PHE A 269 -2.23 -3.21 9.05
CA PHE A 269 -3.00 -3.07 10.30
C PHE A 269 -3.38 -1.63 10.64
N ASN A 270 -3.22 -0.69 9.71
CA ASN A 270 -3.55 0.73 9.92
C ASN A 270 -2.78 1.39 11.08
N LEU A 271 -1.47 1.14 11.18
CA LEU A 271 -0.60 1.59 12.28
C LEU A 271 0.34 2.73 11.88
N ALA A 272 0.04 3.50 10.83
CA ALA A 272 0.91 4.57 10.34
C ALA A 272 1.24 5.63 11.41
N GLY A 273 0.30 5.93 12.30
CA GLY A 273 0.48 6.89 13.40
C GLY A 273 1.45 6.45 14.49
N LEU A 274 1.81 5.16 14.55
CA LEU A 274 2.78 4.62 15.51
C LEU A 274 4.21 4.60 14.96
N ILE A 275 4.41 4.85 13.68
CA ILE A 275 5.72 4.90 13.01
C ILE A 275 6.60 3.70 13.40
N GLY A 276 6.38 2.55 12.78
CA GLY A 276 7.16 1.33 13.02
C GLY A 276 7.35 0.60 11.72
N SER A 277 8.59 0.51 11.24
CA SER A 277 8.96 -0.29 10.09
C SER A 277 10.28 -0.99 10.35
N TYR A 278 10.65 -1.90 9.48
CA TYR A 278 11.90 -2.63 9.60
C TYR A 278 12.45 -2.97 8.22
N HIS A 279 13.78 -3.08 8.16
CA HIS A 279 14.44 -3.66 7.01
C HIS A 279 14.77 -5.13 7.22
N ILE A 280 14.88 -5.85 6.11
CA ILE A 280 15.53 -7.17 6.03
C ILE A 280 16.71 -7.04 5.07
N ILE A 281 17.93 -7.27 5.58
CA ILE A 281 19.17 -7.18 4.81
C ILE A 281 20.04 -8.39 5.12
N TYR A 282 20.27 -9.22 4.11
CA TYR A 282 21.11 -10.42 4.25
C TYR A 282 22.60 -10.12 4.07
N ASN A 283 22.96 -9.16 3.22
CA ASN A 283 24.34 -8.73 2.99
C ASN A 283 24.91 -8.06 4.24
N ASP A 284 25.91 -8.68 4.86
CA ASP A 284 26.50 -8.21 6.12
C ASP A 284 27.15 -6.82 5.96
N TRP A 285 27.87 -6.57 4.87
CA TRP A 285 28.50 -5.27 4.60
C TRP A 285 27.46 -4.15 4.47
N LEU A 286 26.42 -4.38 3.67
CA LEU A 286 25.36 -3.39 3.44
C LEU A 286 24.59 -3.10 4.73
N ARG A 287 24.26 -4.14 5.50
CA ARG A 287 23.57 -4.01 6.78
C ARG A 287 24.37 -3.21 7.80
N GLU A 288 25.65 -3.52 7.96
CA GLU A 288 26.54 -2.81 8.90
C GLU A 288 26.66 -1.34 8.54
N ARG A 289 26.75 -1.00 7.25
CA ARG A 289 26.81 0.37 6.77
C ARG A 289 25.52 1.15 7.05
N ILE A 290 24.35 0.55 6.79
CA ILE A 290 23.05 1.18 7.04
C ILE A 290 22.82 1.37 8.55
N LEU A 291 23.16 0.40 9.38
CA LEU A 291 23.07 0.53 10.83
C LEU A 291 24.00 1.63 11.35
N LYS A 292 25.20 1.74 10.81
CA LYS A 292 26.12 2.80 11.18
C LYS A 292 25.62 4.19 10.77
N GLU A 293 25.10 4.32 9.54
CA GLU A 293 24.50 5.56 9.04
C GLU A 293 23.35 6.02 9.95
N SER A 294 22.42 5.15 10.26
CA SER A 294 21.28 5.47 11.13
C SER A 294 21.71 5.85 12.56
N SER A 295 22.85 5.36 13.05
CA SER A 295 23.38 5.66 14.38
C SER A 295 24.03 7.03 14.49
N LEU A 296 24.44 7.66 13.37
CA LEU A 296 25.19 8.93 13.40
C LEU A 296 24.40 10.10 13.99
N SER A 297 23.10 10.12 13.81
CA SER A 297 22.21 11.18 14.32
C SER A 297 21.12 10.66 15.26
N HIS A 298 21.14 9.39 15.59
CA HIS A 298 20.14 8.71 16.43
C HIS A 298 18.67 8.88 15.96
N TYR A 299 18.47 9.24 14.69
CA TYR A 299 17.12 9.48 14.15
C TYR A 299 16.28 8.21 14.02
N ASN A 300 16.93 7.05 14.04
CA ASN A 300 16.31 5.74 13.79
C ASN A 300 16.14 4.91 15.07
N SER A 301 15.89 5.58 16.20
CA SER A 301 15.61 4.88 17.45
C SER A 301 14.19 4.35 17.49
N MET A 302 14.07 3.06 17.85
CA MET A 302 12.77 2.38 17.93
C MET A 302 11.83 3.05 18.93
N ASN A 303 10.56 3.23 18.55
CA ASN A 303 9.50 3.62 19.47
C ASN A 303 9.02 2.41 20.25
N LEU A 304 8.95 2.53 21.58
CA LEU A 304 8.55 1.44 22.47
C LEU A 304 7.14 0.90 22.14
N LEU A 305 6.17 1.77 21.92
CA LEU A 305 4.78 1.36 21.69
C LEU A 305 4.59 0.75 20.30
N SER A 306 5.36 1.19 19.29
CA SER A 306 5.33 0.53 17.97
C SER A 306 5.87 -0.89 18.00
N MET A 307 6.86 -1.19 18.85
CA MET A 307 7.32 -2.56 19.07
C MET A 307 6.19 -3.45 19.60
N TYR A 308 5.47 -2.98 20.64
CA TYR A 308 4.35 -3.75 21.21
C TYR A 308 3.16 -3.86 20.25
N ALA A 309 2.88 -2.81 19.45
CA ALA A 309 1.86 -2.85 18.42
C ALA A 309 2.17 -3.91 17.36
N LEU A 310 3.42 -4.01 16.90
CA LEU A 310 3.84 -5.04 15.94
C LEU A 310 3.69 -6.45 16.55
N ILE A 311 4.16 -6.67 17.78
CA ILE A 311 4.00 -7.94 18.46
C ILE A 311 2.51 -8.31 18.59
N GLY A 312 1.65 -7.35 18.93
CA GLY A 312 0.20 -7.53 18.97
C GLY A 312 -0.41 -7.85 17.62
N ALA A 313 0.05 -7.19 16.56
CA ALA A 313 -0.44 -7.36 15.19
C ALA A 313 -0.09 -8.74 14.61
N TYR A 314 1.09 -9.26 14.91
CA TYR A 314 1.61 -10.51 14.34
C TYR A 314 1.25 -11.76 15.17
N LYS A 315 0.27 -11.64 16.08
CA LYS A 315 -0.33 -12.78 16.77
C LYS A 315 -1.26 -13.60 15.84
N PRO A 316 -1.65 -14.83 16.21
CA PRO A 316 -2.57 -15.66 15.42
C PRO A 316 -3.83 -14.92 14.96
N GLU A 317 -4.44 -14.11 15.84
CA GLU A 317 -5.62 -13.30 15.53
C GLU A 317 -5.36 -12.27 14.42
N GLY A 318 -4.13 -11.75 14.33
CA GLY A 318 -3.72 -10.85 13.26
C GLY A 318 -3.68 -11.54 11.89
N TYR A 319 -3.26 -12.80 11.84
CA TYR A 319 -3.32 -13.60 10.59
C TYR A 319 -4.77 -13.77 10.12
N GLU A 320 -5.67 -14.15 11.02
CA GLU A 320 -7.09 -14.32 10.71
C GLU A 320 -7.73 -13.01 10.27
N TRP A 321 -7.43 -11.90 10.97
CA TRP A 321 -7.95 -10.57 10.64
C TRP A 321 -7.52 -10.12 9.25
N VAL A 322 -6.25 -10.33 8.88
CA VAL A 322 -5.74 -9.98 7.54
C VAL A 322 -6.39 -10.84 6.46
N ASP A 323 -6.64 -12.12 6.72
CA ASP A 323 -7.28 -13.00 5.73
C ASP A 323 -8.73 -12.56 5.46
N GLU A 324 -9.51 -12.22 6.49
CA GLU A 324 -10.85 -11.63 6.32
C GLU A 324 -10.79 -10.24 5.66
N LEU A 325 -9.83 -9.38 6.04
CA LEU A 325 -9.64 -8.08 5.41
C LEU A 325 -9.41 -8.20 3.90
N LYS A 326 -8.60 -9.15 3.46
CA LYS A 326 -8.32 -9.38 2.02
C LYS A 326 -9.59 -9.76 1.26
N GLU A 327 -10.50 -10.53 1.86
CA GLU A 327 -11.79 -10.86 1.25
C GLU A 327 -12.67 -9.61 1.11
N VAL A 328 -12.72 -8.77 2.16
CA VAL A 328 -13.47 -7.48 2.13
C VAL A 328 -12.90 -6.55 1.08
N LEU A 329 -11.59 -6.37 1.04
CA LEU A 329 -10.93 -5.49 0.07
C LEU A 329 -11.11 -6.00 -1.37
N SER A 330 -11.01 -7.30 -1.59
CA SER A 330 -11.29 -7.91 -2.90
C SER A 330 -12.73 -7.63 -3.34
N GLY A 331 -13.70 -7.76 -2.43
CA GLY A 331 -15.10 -7.42 -2.68
C GLY A 331 -15.30 -5.95 -3.04
N ASN A 332 -14.66 -5.03 -2.29
CA ASN A 332 -14.74 -3.59 -2.54
C ASN A 332 -14.13 -3.22 -3.90
N VAL A 333 -12.96 -3.78 -4.22
CA VAL A 333 -12.26 -3.53 -5.48
C VAL A 333 -13.05 -4.06 -6.66
N ASN A 334 -13.57 -5.29 -6.58
CA ASN A 334 -14.37 -5.87 -7.63
C ASN A 334 -15.63 -5.04 -7.86
N TYR A 335 -16.36 -4.67 -6.80
CA TYR A 335 -17.54 -3.80 -6.91
C TYR A 335 -17.20 -2.47 -7.62
N ALA A 336 -16.12 -1.80 -7.17
CA ALA A 336 -15.73 -0.50 -7.71
C ALA A 336 -15.32 -0.59 -9.18
N CYS A 337 -14.51 -1.58 -9.57
CA CYS A 337 -14.09 -1.78 -10.96
C CYS A 337 -15.28 -2.11 -11.87
N ASP A 338 -16.16 -3.03 -11.46
CA ASP A 338 -17.37 -3.37 -12.22
C ASP A 338 -18.31 -2.16 -12.40
N TYR A 339 -18.40 -1.32 -11.34
CA TYR A 339 -19.21 -0.11 -11.40
C TYR A 339 -18.64 0.92 -12.38
N ILE A 340 -17.32 1.16 -12.34
CA ILE A 340 -16.62 2.08 -13.24
C ILE A 340 -16.79 1.63 -14.69
N GLU A 341 -16.49 0.36 -14.99
CA GLU A 341 -16.57 -0.18 -16.33
C GLU A 341 -17.98 -0.08 -16.92
N LYS A 342 -19.01 -0.18 -16.07
CA LYS A 342 -20.41 -0.13 -16.50
C LYS A 342 -20.97 1.29 -16.59
N HIS A 343 -20.55 2.22 -15.73
CA HIS A 343 -21.25 3.50 -15.53
C HIS A 343 -20.41 4.73 -15.86
N PHE A 344 -19.06 4.64 -15.85
CA PHE A 344 -18.18 5.81 -16.04
C PHE A 344 -17.51 5.76 -17.42
N ASP A 345 -18.29 6.05 -18.47
CA ASP A 345 -17.81 6.05 -19.84
C ASP A 345 -16.65 7.03 -20.07
N GLY A 346 -15.52 6.52 -20.58
CA GLY A 346 -14.27 7.25 -20.76
C GLY A 346 -13.32 7.21 -19.56
N VAL A 347 -13.67 6.49 -18.49
CA VAL A 347 -12.76 6.20 -17.37
C VAL A 347 -12.21 4.79 -17.54
N ASN A 348 -10.88 4.66 -17.53
CA ASN A 348 -10.21 3.37 -17.63
C ASN A 348 -9.62 2.98 -16.26
N VAL A 349 -9.82 1.72 -15.87
CA VAL A 349 -9.27 1.14 -14.64
C VAL A 349 -8.48 -0.12 -14.94
N SER A 350 -7.20 -0.14 -14.56
CA SER A 350 -6.47 -1.40 -14.44
C SER A 350 -6.83 -2.01 -13.10
N ARG A 351 -7.41 -3.21 -13.11
CA ARG A 351 -7.86 -3.88 -11.87
C ARG A 351 -6.66 -4.15 -10.95
N PRO A 352 -6.62 -3.59 -9.74
CA PRO A 352 -5.50 -3.83 -8.84
C PRO A 352 -5.49 -5.28 -8.34
N GLU A 353 -4.31 -5.83 -8.23
CA GLU A 353 -4.04 -7.19 -7.74
C GLU A 353 -3.60 -7.19 -6.27
N GLY A 354 -3.20 -6.04 -5.78
CA GLY A 354 -2.82 -5.78 -4.39
C GLY A 354 -3.06 -4.34 -4.00
N THR A 355 -2.76 -4.00 -2.76
CA THR A 355 -3.10 -2.76 -2.09
C THR A 355 -4.62 -2.61 -1.87
N TYR A 356 -5.08 -1.44 -1.47
CA TYR A 356 -6.50 -1.06 -1.47
C TYR A 356 -6.72 0.25 -2.25
N MET A 357 -5.83 0.49 -3.23
CA MET A 357 -5.89 1.70 -4.05
C MET A 357 -6.39 1.38 -5.45
N LEU A 358 -7.27 2.23 -5.97
CA LEU A 358 -7.54 2.34 -7.40
C LEU A 358 -6.73 3.49 -7.98
N PHE A 359 -6.25 3.30 -9.21
CA PHE A 359 -5.62 4.34 -10.00
C PHE A 359 -6.34 4.47 -11.34
N LEU A 360 -7.22 5.47 -11.44
CA LEU A 360 -8.17 5.64 -12.52
C LEU A 360 -7.60 6.59 -13.57
N ASP A 361 -7.57 6.17 -14.82
CA ASP A 361 -7.25 7.04 -15.96
C ASP A 361 -8.53 7.70 -16.49
N CYS A 362 -8.64 9.01 -16.26
CA CYS A 362 -9.77 9.82 -16.68
C CYS A 362 -9.49 10.62 -17.98
N THR A 363 -8.40 10.31 -18.71
CA THR A 363 -7.95 11.07 -19.88
C THR A 363 -9.04 11.17 -20.94
N GLU A 364 -9.66 10.05 -21.32
CA GLU A 364 -10.69 10.06 -22.35
C GLU A 364 -11.99 10.70 -21.86
N TRP A 365 -12.32 10.56 -20.58
CA TRP A 365 -13.45 11.26 -20.00
C TRP A 365 -13.22 12.78 -20.02
N CYS A 366 -12.07 13.25 -19.60
CA CYS A 366 -11.70 14.68 -19.62
C CYS A 366 -11.76 15.26 -21.02
N LYS A 367 -11.19 14.58 -22.02
CA LYS A 367 -11.26 14.98 -23.42
C LYS A 367 -12.69 15.05 -23.93
N LYS A 368 -13.48 14.01 -23.71
CA LYS A 368 -14.86 13.88 -24.18
C LYS A 368 -15.74 15.01 -23.66
N HIS A 369 -15.54 15.42 -22.42
CA HIS A 369 -16.38 16.41 -21.74
C HIS A 369 -15.76 17.82 -21.69
N GLY A 370 -14.56 18.02 -22.23
CA GLY A 370 -13.85 19.31 -22.19
C GLY A 370 -13.61 19.80 -20.76
N ARG A 371 -13.21 18.87 -19.87
CA ARG A 371 -12.95 19.12 -18.44
C ARG A 371 -11.52 18.80 -18.08
N THR A 372 -11.02 19.51 -17.06
CA THR A 372 -9.73 19.20 -16.42
C THR A 372 -9.91 18.20 -15.28
N ILE A 373 -8.82 17.51 -14.89
CA ILE A 373 -8.82 16.64 -13.73
C ILE A 373 -9.10 17.42 -12.44
N THR A 374 -8.68 18.69 -12.35
CA THR A 374 -8.94 19.57 -11.21
C THR A 374 -10.43 19.91 -11.08
N GLU A 375 -11.14 20.16 -12.20
CA GLU A 375 -12.60 20.35 -12.17
C GLU A 375 -13.32 19.06 -11.74
N LEU A 376 -12.83 17.91 -12.18
CA LEU A 376 -13.38 16.61 -11.77
C LEU A 376 -13.16 16.37 -10.28
N GLN A 377 -11.98 16.69 -9.76
CA GLN A 377 -11.68 16.62 -8.33
C GLN A 377 -12.58 17.56 -7.52
N ALA A 378 -12.75 18.81 -7.97
CA ALA A 378 -13.62 19.77 -7.31
C ALA A 378 -15.06 19.24 -7.20
N ALA A 379 -15.59 18.66 -8.28
CA ALA A 379 -16.94 18.09 -8.31
C ALA A 379 -17.09 16.89 -7.35
N GLY A 380 -16.08 16.02 -7.25
CA GLY A 380 -16.07 14.94 -6.25
C GLY A 380 -16.09 15.46 -4.82
N ILE A 381 -15.29 16.48 -4.52
CA ILE A 381 -15.25 17.14 -3.21
C ILE A 381 -16.62 17.75 -2.86
N GLU A 382 -17.28 18.41 -3.82
CA GLU A 382 -18.59 19.01 -3.61
C GLU A 382 -19.64 18.02 -3.09
N VAL A 383 -19.54 16.76 -3.48
CA VAL A 383 -20.44 15.67 -3.03
C VAL A 383 -19.84 14.83 -1.89
N GLY A 384 -18.77 15.32 -1.28
CA GLY A 384 -18.13 14.72 -0.11
C GLY A 384 -17.23 13.50 -0.43
N VAL A 385 -17.01 13.15 -1.69
CA VAL A 385 -16.10 12.04 -2.07
C VAL A 385 -14.71 12.60 -2.32
N ILE A 386 -13.78 12.29 -1.43
CA ILE A 386 -12.45 12.88 -1.43
C ILE A 386 -11.44 11.85 -1.93
N TRP A 387 -10.80 12.11 -3.07
CA TRP A 387 -9.69 11.31 -3.62
C TRP A 387 -8.44 12.15 -3.81
N GLN A 388 -7.37 11.53 -4.23
CA GLN A 388 -6.10 12.20 -4.49
C GLN A 388 -5.88 12.37 -6.00
N ASP A 389 -5.41 13.57 -6.38
CA ASP A 389 -4.99 13.87 -7.75
C ASP A 389 -3.80 12.97 -8.14
N GLY A 390 -3.87 12.37 -9.31
CA GLY A 390 -2.85 11.48 -9.86
C GLY A 390 -1.60 12.19 -10.36
N VAL A 391 -1.64 13.51 -10.60
CA VAL A 391 -0.49 14.30 -11.06
C VAL A 391 0.71 14.14 -10.12
N ALA A 392 0.45 14.17 -8.80
CA ALA A 392 1.49 13.97 -7.80
C ALA A 392 2.14 12.56 -7.84
N PHE A 393 1.51 11.60 -8.51
CA PHE A 393 2.01 10.24 -8.74
C PHE A 393 2.60 10.06 -10.13
N HIS A 394 2.83 11.13 -10.89
CA HIS A 394 3.24 11.10 -12.30
C HIS A 394 2.22 10.41 -13.22
N GLY A 395 0.93 10.54 -12.88
CA GLY A 395 -0.20 10.11 -13.69
C GLY A 395 -1.09 11.30 -14.03
N PRO A 396 -0.79 12.08 -15.08
CA PRO A 396 -1.64 13.18 -15.51
C PRO A 396 -3.05 12.63 -15.84
N CYS A 397 -4.08 13.40 -15.52
CA CYS A 397 -5.49 13.01 -15.68
C CYS A 397 -5.88 11.71 -14.94
N HIS A 398 -5.16 11.32 -13.89
CA HIS A 398 -5.52 10.17 -13.07
C HIS A 398 -6.08 10.58 -11.72
N ILE A 399 -6.80 9.66 -11.10
CA ILE A 399 -7.31 9.73 -9.73
C ILE A 399 -6.77 8.54 -8.97
N ARG A 400 -6.23 8.75 -7.74
CA ARG A 400 -5.96 7.67 -6.80
C ARG A 400 -7.02 7.65 -5.71
N MET A 401 -7.71 6.51 -5.55
CA MET A 401 -8.82 6.34 -4.63
C MET A 401 -8.59 5.17 -3.67
N ASN A 402 -8.81 5.39 -2.38
CA ASN A 402 -8.73 4.38 -1.31
C ASN A 402 -10.08 3.64 -1.18
N LEU A 403 -10.05 2.31 -1.14
CA LEU A 403 -11.23 1.46 -0.98
C LEU A 403 -11.29 0.71 0.37
N ALA A 404 -10.40 1.03 1.32
CA ALA A 404 -10.40 0.40 2.64
C ALA A 404 -11.45 1.03 3.57
N LEU A 405 -12.72 0.95 3.15
CA LEU A 405 -13.90 1.42 3.88
C LEU A 405 -14.95 0.31 3.93
N PRO A 406 -15.93 0.38 4.85
CA PRO A 406 -17.12 -0.47 4.77
C PRO A 406 -17.77 -0.41 3.38
N LEU A 407 -18.18 -1.55 2.82
CA LEU A 407 -18.75 -1.61 1.46
C LEU A 407 -19.95 -0.68 1.27
N SER A 408 -20.72 -0.42 2.33
CA SER A 408 -21.81 0.56 2.30
C SER A 408 -21.34 1.96 1.93
N ARG A 409 -20.19 2.39 2.46
CA ARG A 409 -19.59 3.69 2.14
C ARG A 409 -18.95 3.72 0.76
N VAL A 410 -18.37 2.62 0.30
CA VAL A 410 -17.88 2.49 -1.08
C VAL A 410 -19.05 2.64 -2.05
N LYS A 411 -20.15 1.92 -1.83
CA LYS A 411 -21.35 2.02 -2.67
C LYS A 411 -21.90 3.45 -2.70
N GLU A 412 -22.04 4.07 -1.55
CA GLU A 412 -22.52 5.45 -1.44
C GLU A 412 -21.61 6.43 -2.20
N ALA A 413 -20.28 6.29 -2.10
CA ALA A 413 -19.35 7.11 -2.85
C ALA A 413 -19.58 7.00 -4.36
N PHE A 414 -19.69 5.77 -4.87
CA PHE A 414 -19.89 5.53 -6.30
C PHE A 414 -21.28 6.00 -6.79
N ASP A 415 -22.33 5.85 -5.98
CA ASP A 415 -23.67 6.40 -6.28
C ASP A 415 -23.65 7.93 -6.34
N ARG A 416 -22.93 8.61 -5.43
CA ARG A 416 -22.75 10.07 -5.48
C ARG A 416 -21.97 10.50 -6.72
N LEU A 417 -20.89 9.81 -7.05
CA LEU A 417 -20.06 10.11 -8.22
C LEU A 417 -20.83 9.91 -9.51
N ASP A 418 -21.58 8.83 -9.64
CA ASP A 418 -22.46 8.56 -10.78
C ASP A 418 -23.49 9.67 -10.96
N LYS A 419 -24.27 9.92 -9.91
CA LYS A 419 -25.41 10.82 -9.96
C LYS A 419 -25.04 12.29 -10.13
N TYR A 420 -23.93 12.74 -9.56
CA TYR A 420 -23.62 14.17 -9.44
C TYR A 420 -22.34 14.62 -10.14
N VAL A 421 -21.47 13.71 -10.53
CA VAL A 421 -20.14 14.02 -11.08
C VAL A 421 -20.01 13.50 -12.53
N PHE A 422 -19.86 12.21 -12.72
CA PHE A 422 -19.52 11.65 -14.03
C PHE A 422 -20.61 11.80 -15.08
N ASN A 423 -21.88 11.71 -14.70
CA ASN A 423 -23.00 11.81 -15.66
C ASN A 423 -23.59 13.21 -15.78
N VAL A 424 -23.40 14.10 -14.80
CA VAL A 424 -23.94 15.48 -14.82
C VAL A 424 -22.99 16.46 -15.50
N LEU A 425 -21.69 16.27 -15.40
CA LEU A 425 -20.69 17.12 -16.06
C LEU A 425 -20.56 16.84 -17.57
N SER A 426 -21.43 15.97 -18.12
CA SER A 426 -21.38 15.50 -19.50
C SER A 426 -21.78 16.53 -20.57
N ALA A 427 -22.18 17.78 -20.21
CA ALA A 427 -22.42 18.83 -21.21
C ALA A 427 -21.08 19.41 -21.68
N PRO A 428 -20.76 19.38 -23.01
CA PRO A 428 -19.48 19.88 -23.53
C PRO A 428 -19.36 21.37 -23.32
N ARG A 429 -18.28 21.80 -22.62
CA ARG A 429 -17.79 23.18 -22.70
C ARG A 429 -16.71 23.23 -23.79
N GLY A 430 -16.78 24.23 -24.69
CA GLY A 430 -15.93 24.32 -25.84
C GLY A 430 -14.43 24.27 -25.54
N HIS A 431 -13.72 23.60 -26.45
CA HIS A 431 -12.28 23.44 -26.64
C HIS A 431 -11.40 23.19 -25.41
N PHE A 432 -11.07 21.92 -25.22
CA PHE A 432 -10.04 21.43 -24.30
C PHE A 432 -8.62 21.72 -24.84
N ASN A 433 -7.76 22.34 -24.03
CA ASN A 433 -6.34 22.47 -24.30
C ASN A 433 -5.55 21.46 -23.44
N PRO A 434 -4.91 20.43 -24.02
CA PRO A 434 -4.22 19.39 -23.25
C PRO A 434 -2.93 19.83 -22.54
N GLN A 435 -2.50 21.08 -22.71
CA GLN A 435 -1.23 21.60 -22.20
C GLN A 435 -1.35 22.41 -20.90
N GLU A 436 -2.55 22.57 -20.33
CA GLU A 436 -2.78 23.36 -19.11
C GLU A 436 -3.19 22.50 -17.88
N GLY A 437 -2.83 21.20 -17.87
CA GLY A 437 -3.09 20.31 -16.75
C GLY A 437 -1.84 19.75 -16.11
#